data_406063df490d7c63fd0046bbb103572d
#
_entry.id   406063df490d7c63fd0046bbb103572d
#
_cell.length_a   1.000
_cell.length_b   1.000
_cell.length_c   1.000
_cell.angle_alpha   90.00
_cell.angle_beta   90.00
_cell.angle_gamma   90.00
#
_symmetry.space_group_name_H-M   'P 1'
#
loop_
_entity.id
_entity.type
_entity.pdbx_description
1 polymer ?
#
loop_
_entity_poly.entity_id
_entity_poly.type
_entity_poly.pdbx_seq_one_letter_code
_entity_poly.pdbx_strand_id
1 'polypeptide(L)'
;NPRVAGTSDEMVTLMRTGEYDIVSASGDAALRLIVGGDVQPLNIDLIPNFSDDIAEGMKGQIYDTVNGKPYGVPIGRGANLLQYNEDVTGGAPESWDVVWESDSPYAGKITAYDAPIYIADAAVYLMYHNPELGIENPYALDETQLAAAVDLLKQQNAIIGEYWSDPVAQITSFVGGNTVVGTSWEVLRKFAASENLKTTLPVEGSTGWYDAWLVSSSTPNVNCAYAWMDYTSR
;
A
#
# COMPACT_ATOMS: atom_id res chain seq x y z
N ASN A 1 20.65 13.96 -1.53
CA ASN A 1 19.58 14.53 -2.36
C ASN A 1 18.42 13.54 -2.38
N PRO A 2 17.19 13.96 -2.03
CA PRO A 2 16.05 13.09 -2.09
C PRO A 2 15.70 12.76 -3.56
N ARG A 3 15.26 11.53 -3.80
CA ARG A 3 14.65 11.07 -5.04
C ARG A 3 13.27 10.54 -4.72
N VAL A 4 12.28 10.97 -5.47
CA VAL A 4 10.91 10.42 -5.40
C VAL A 4 10.85 9.19 -6.31
N ALA A 5 10.32 8.10 -5.78
CA ALA A 5 9.99 6.90 -6.52
C ALA A 5 8.46 6.76 -6.60
N GLY A 6 7.97 6.22 -7.69
CA GLY A 6 6.52 6.06 -7.91
C GLY A 6 5.93 4.88 -7.12
N THR A 7 6.74 3.83 -6.89
CA THR A 7 6.30 2.59 -6.22
C THR A 7 7.32 2.07 -5.24
N SER A 8 6.89 1.24 -4.30
CA SER A 8 7.79 0.52 -3.39
C SER A 8 8.74 -0.43 -4.12
N ASP A 9 8.35 -0.98 -5.26
CA ASP A 9 9.22 -1.82 -6.10
C ASP A 9 10.38 -1.02 -6.73
N GLU A 10 10.11 0.20 -7.18
CA GLU A 10 11.16 1.11 -7.62
C GLU A 10 12.12 1.42 -6.46
N MET A 11 11.60 1.66 -5.27
CA MET A 11 12.41 1.93 -4.07
C MET A 11 13.35 0.78 -3.72
N VAL A 12 12.87 -0.48 -3.81
CA VAL A 12 13.71 -1.67 -3.63
C VAL A 12 14.84 -1.70 -4.66
N THR A 13 14.52 -1.44 -5.92
CA THR A 13 15.50 -1.41 -7.00
C THR A 13 16.57 -0.34 -6.78
N LEU A 14 16.14 0.87 -6.42
CA LEU A 14 17.04 1.99 -6.14
C LEU A 14 17.97 1.70 -4.93
N MET A 15 17.42 1.11 -3.87
CA MET A 15 18.23 0.75 -2.68
C MET A 15 19.35 -0.21 -3.04
N ARG A 16 19.11 -1.16 -3.93
CA ARG A 16 20.08 -2.16 -4.39
C ARG A 16 21.20 -1.60 -5.28
N THR A 17 21.05 -0.37 -5.76
CA THR A 17 22.17 0.32 -6.45
C THR A 17 23.31 0.69 -5.50
N GLY A 18 23.05 0.79 -4.19
CA GLY A 18 24.01 1.26 -3.19
C GLY A 18 24.23 2.77 -3.19
N GLU A 19 23.46 3.53 -3.95
CA GLU A 19 23.60 4.99 -4.08
C GLU A 19 22.78 5.77 -3.03
N TYR A 20 21.93 5.07 -2.26
CA TYR A 20 21.00 5.70 -1.30
C TYR A 20 21.28 5.24 0.12
N ASP A 21 21.25 6.20 1.05
CA ASP A 21 21.52 5.96 2.48
C ASP A 21 20.30 5.45 3.23
N ILE A 22 19.12 5.97 2.86
CA ILE A 22 17.82 5.64 3.47
C ILE A 22 16.76 5.49 2.41
N VAL A 23 15.71 4.75 2.74
CA VAL A 23 14.53 4.58 1.89
C VAL A 23 13.28 4.61 2.75
N SER A 24 12.19 5.20 2.24
CA SER A 24 10.86 4.91 2.75
C SER A 24 10.28 3.75 1.96
N ALA A 25 9.75 2.74 2.62
CA ALA A 25 9.19 1.59 1.92
C ALA A 25 7.97 1.04 2.65
N SER A 26 7.01 0.54 1.88
CA SER A 26 5.85 -0.18 2.42
C SER A 26 6.24 -1.55 2.94
N GLY A 27 5.40 -2.14 3.81
CA GLY A 27 5.75 -3.32 4.59
C GLY A 27 6.26 -4.51 3.80
N ASP A 28 5.68 -4.81 2.63
CA ASP A 28 6.14 -5.89 1.74
C ASP A 28 7.53 -5.61 1.15
N ALA A 29 7.79 -4.37 0.73
CA ALA A 29 9.08 -3.94 0.23
C ALA A 29 10.13 -3.88 1.35
N ALA A 30 9.74 -3.42 2.55
CA ALA A 30 10.59 -3.42 3.73
C ALA A 30 11.09 -4.84 4.04
N LEU A 31 10.19 -5.84 4.07
CA LEU A 31 10.57 -7.25 4.30
C LEU A 31 11.54 -7.77 3.23
N ARG A 32 11.33 -7.43 1.96
CA ARG A 32 12.25 -7.84 0.88
C ARG A 32 13.66 -7.25 1.07
N LEU A 33 13.75 -5.99 1.49
CA LEU A 33 15.02 -5.33 1.78
C LEU A 33 15.71 -5.93 3.01
N ILE A 34 14.95 -6.26 4.06
CA ILE A 34 15.47 -6.88 5.28
C ILE A 34 16.01 -8.27 4.99
N VAL A 35 15.22 -9.12 4.31
CA VAL A 35 15.61 -10.50 3.97
C VAL A 35 16.78 -10.51 2.98
N GLY A 36 16.82 -9.54 2.06
CA GLY A 36 17.93 -9.36 1.10
C GLY A 36 19.23 -8.88 1.73
N GLY A 37 19.19 -8.39 2.98
CA GLY A 37 20.36 -7.78 3.64
C GLY A 37 20.72 -6.40 3.09
N ASP A 38 19.79 -5.78 2.38
CA ASP A 38 19.97 -4.46 1.76
C ASP A 38 19.91 -3.33 2.80
N VAL A 39 19.30 -3.60 3.95
CA VAL A 39 19.14 -2.67 5.07
C VAL A 39 19.67 -3.28 6.38
N GLN A 40 20.01 -2.41 7.34
CA GLN A 40 20.58 -2.81 8.62
C GLN A 40 19.58 -2.63 9.79
N PRO A 41 19.72 -3.42 10.88
CA PRO A 41 18.92 -3.22 12.07
C PRO A 41 19.27 -1.87 12.72
N LEU A 42 18.27 -1.27 13.36
CA LEU A 42 18.39 0.04 13.99
C LEU A 42 18.69 -0.10 15.50
N ASN A 43 19.46 0.85 16.03
CA ASN A 43 19.52 1.12 17.47
C ASN A 43 18.50 2.22 17.80
N ILE A 44 17.32 1.83 18.26
CA ILE A 44 16.21 2.73 18.56
C ILE A 44 16.54 3.74 19.67
N ASP A 45 17.46 3.41 20.59
CA ASP A 45 17.90 4.32 21.65
C ASP A 45 18.57 5.61 21.10
N LEU A 46 19.00 5.58 19.83
CA LEU A 46 19.55 6.74 19.14
C LEU A 46 18.49 7.60 18.44
N ILE A 47 17.20 7.26 18.59
CA ILE A 47 16.07 7.96 18.00
C ILE A 47 15.05 8.30 19.12
N PRO A 48 15.33 9.32 19.95
CA PRO A 48 14.51 9.65 21.12
C PRO A 48 13.03 9.86 20.77
N ASN A 49 12.75 10.57 19.67
CA ASN A 49 11.38 10.85 19.25
C ASN A 49 10.61 9.58 18.81
N PHE A 50 11.31 8.50 18.45
CA PHE A 50 10.65 7.21 18.23
C PHE A 50 9.93 6.70 19.49
N SER A 51 10.58 6.83 20.64
CA SER A 51 9.99 6.40 21.92
C SER A 51 8.87 7.34 22.38
N ASP A 52 9.05 8.63 22.18
CA ASP A 52 8.22 9.68 22.78
C ASP A 52 7.01 10.03 21.92
N ASP A 53 7.15 10.07 20.60
CA ASP A 53 6.15 10.64 19.69
C ASP A 53 5.48 9.59 18.79
N ILE A 54 6.15 8.45 18.50
CA ILE A 54 5.51 7.40 17.69
C ILE A 54 4.49 6.61 18.52
N ALA A 55 3.27 6.52 18.00
CA ALA A 55 2.18 5.78 18.63
C ALA A 55 2.54 4.28 18.83
N GLU A 56 2.22 3.72 20.01
CA GLU A 56 2.55 2.32 20.34
C GLU A 56 2.04 1.31 19.31
N GLY A 57 0.85 1.52 18.76
CA GLY A 57 0.28 0.65 17.73
C GLY A 57 0.98 0.70 16.37
N MET A 58 2.02 1.53 16.23
CA MET A 58 2.87 1.59 15.04
C MET A 58 4.27 1.00 15.27
N LYS A 59 4.64 0.72 16.52
CA LYS A 59 5.95 0.16 16.87
C LYS A 59 5.95 -1.36 16.73
N GLY A 60 7.11 -1.93 16.38
CA GLY A 60 7.34 -3.38 16.39
C GLY A 60 6.46 -4.17 15.43
N GLN A 61 6.16 -3.60 14.28
CA GLN A 61 5.34 -4.28 13.27
C GLN A 61 6.11 -5.43 12.61
N ILE A 62 5.38 -6.44 12.17
CA ILE A 62 5.97 -7.63 11.52
C ILE A 62 6.70 -7.29 10.21
N TYR A 63 6.45 -6.13 9.64
CA TYR A 63 7.05 -5.66 8.38
C TYR A 63 8.41 -4.99 8.58
N ASP A 64 8.70 -4.50 9.77
CA ASP A 64 9.90 -3.74 10.08
C ASP A 64 10.69 -4.27 11.29
N THR A 65 10.15 -5.30 11.97
CA THR A 65 10.77 -5.93 13.14
C THR A 65 10.91 -7.43 12.88
N VAL A 66 12.13 -7.88 12.62
CA VAL A 66 12.43 -9.27 12.27
C VAL A 66 13.37 -9.88 13.31
N ASN A 67 13.00 -11.05 13.86
CA ASN A 67 13.73 -11.73 14.93
C ASN A 67 14.03 -10.82 16.13
N GLY A 68 13.06 -9.98 16.49
CA GLY A 68 13.15 -9.05 17.63
C GLY A 68 14.08 -7.84 17.38
N LYS A 69 14.57 -7.65 16.17
CA LYS A 69 15.40 -6.50 15.78
C LYS A 69 14.57 -5.52 14.97
N PRO A 70 14.49 -4.25 15.36
CA PRO A 70 13.86 -3.21 14.55
C PRO A 70 14.76 -2.84 13.35
N TYR A 71 14.15 -2.65 12.20
CA TYR A 71 14.79 -2.20 10.96
C TYR A 71 14.17 -0.91 10.44
N GLY A 72 12.95 -0.58 10.87
CA GLY A 72 12.21 0.55 10.36
C GLY A 72 11.75 1.51 11.46
N VAL A 73 11.66 2.80 11.08
CA VAL A 73 10.99 3.85 11.83
C VAL A 73 9.70 4.20 11.09
N PRO A 74 8.51 4.03 11.71
CA PRO A 74 7.23 4.29 11.06
C PRO A 74 7.11 5.73 10.53
N ILE A 75 6.53 5.87 9.35
CA ILE A 75 6.16 7.16 8.75
C ILE A 75 4.65 7.34 8.83
N GLY A 76 3.91 6.30 8.46
CA GLY A 76 2.47 6.35 8.42
C GLY A 76 1.86 5.01 8.02
N ARG A 77 0.53 4.93 8.17
CA ARG A 77 -0.27 3.80 7.73
C ARG A 77 -1.63 4.28 7.23
N GLY A 78 -2.25 3.50 6.38
CA GLY A 78 -3.59 3.77 5.90
C GLY A 78 -4.25 2.53 5.34
N ALA A 79 -5.53 2.68 5.00
CA ALA A 79 -6.30 1.67 4.31
C ALA A 79 -6.30 1.94 2.80
N ASN A 80 -6.38 0.86 2.02
CA ASN A 80 -6.72 0.92 0.61
C ASN A 80 -8.24 0.98 0.52
N LEU A 81 -8.77 2.14 0.18
CA LEU A 81 -10.21 2.42 0.21
C LEU A 81 -10.81 2.31 -1.18
N LEU A 82 -12.11 2.05 -1.22
CA LEU A 82 -12.91 2.21 -2.43
C LEU A 82 -13.20 3.69 -2.63
N GLN A 83 -12.59 4.30 -3.65
CA GLN A 83 -12.92 5.65 -4.10
C GLN A 83 -14.00 5.59 -5.17
N TYR A 84 -14.94 6.55 -5.11
CA TYR A 84 -16.05 6.62 -6.03
C TYR A 84 -16.46 8.07 -6.32
N ASN A 85 -17.10 8.27 -7.47
CA ASN A 85 -17.74 9.53 -7.84
C ASN A 85 -19.22 9.45 -7.45
N GLU A 86 -19.62 10.17 -6.41
CA GLU A 86 -20.97 10.13 -5.83
C GLU A 86 -22.06 10.53 -6.84
N ASP A 87 -21.79 11.46 -7.76
CA ASP A 87 -22.74 11.87 -8.80
C ASP A 87 -23.04 10.73 -9.79
N VAL A 88 -22.13 9.79 -9.96
CA VAL A 88 -22.27 8.65 -10.87
C VAL A 88 -22.83 7.43 -10.14
N THR A 89 -22.33 7.16 -8.92
CA THR A 89 -22.73 5.96 -8.16
C THR A 89 -24.05 6.15 -7.42
N GLY A 90 -24.48 7.41 -7.20
CA GLY A 90 -25.70 7.72 -6.47
C GLY A 90 -25.60 7.49 -4.95
N GLY A 91 -24.41 7.24 -4.45
CA GLY A 91 -24.11 6.99 -3.04
C GLY A 91 -22.88 6.10 -2.87
N ALA A 92 -22.52 5.82 -1.62
CA ALA A 92 -21.37 4.96 -1.31
C ALA A 92 -21.66 3.51 -1.69
N PRO A 93 -20.81 2.86 -2.52
CA PRO A 93 -20.90 1.40 -2.70
C PRO A 93 -20.66 0.68 -1.37
N GLU A 94 -21.48 -0.32 -1.06
CA GLU A 94 -21.38 -1.07 0.20
C GLU A 94 -20.37 -2.23 0.11
N SER A 95 -20.12 -2.72 -1.10
CA SER A 95 -19.26 -3.88 -1.39
C SER A 95 -18.23 -3.54 -2.46
N TRP A 96 -17.12 -4.27 -2.44
CA TRP A 96 -16.14 -4.31 -3.50
C TRP A 96 -16.65 -4.97 -4.80
N ASP A 97 -17.85 -5.57 -4.83
CA ASP A 97 -18.48 -6.15 -6.03
C ASP A 97 -18.40 -5.22 -7.23
N VAL A 98 -18.58 -3.91 -7.01
CA VAL A 98 -18.52 -2.89 -8.05
C VAL A 98 -17.19 -2.83 -8.81
N VAL A 99 -16.12 -3.41 -8.26
CA VAL A 99 -14.79 -3.47 -8.91
C VAL A 99 -14.34 -4.90 -9.23
N TRP A 100 -15.02 -5.93 -8.68
CA TRP A 100 -14.62 -7.32 -8.89
C TRP A 100 -15.56 -8.10 -9.81
N GLU A 101 -16.85 -7.82 -9.78
CA GLU A 101 -17.84 -8.58 -10.53
C GLU A 101 -17.86 -8.21 -12.02
N SER A 102 -17.96 -9.23 -12.87
CA SER A 102 -17.91 -9.07 -14.33
C SER A 102 -19.09 -8.28 -14.92
N ASP A 103 -20.20 -8.20 -14.20
CA ASP A 103 -21.39 -7.44 -14.57
C ASP A 103 -21.45 -6.06 -13.90
N SER A 104 -20.34 -5.57 -13.37
CA SER A 104 -20.24 -4.23 -12.79
C SER A 104 -20.82 -3.17 -13.72
N PRO A 105 -21.71 -2.30 -13.22
CA PRO A 105 -22.27 -1.20 -14.04
C PRO A 105 -21.20 -0.16 -14.42
N TYR A 106 -20.01 -0.26 -13.85
CA TYR A 106 -18.90 0.66 -14.08
C TYR A 106 -17.79 0.04 -14.93
N ALA A 107 -18.03 -1.13 -15.58
CA ALA A 107 -17.04 -1.77 -16.45
C ALA A 107 -16.44 -0.77 -17.46
N GLY A 108 -15.11 -0.79 -17.62
CA GLY A 108 -14.35 0.15 -18.43
C GLY A 108 -14.11 1.53 -17.78
N LYS A 109 -14.64 1.78 -16.57
CA LYS A 109 -14.41 2.99 -15.76
C LYS A 109 -13.95 2.68 -14.35
N ILE A 110 -13.42 1.49 -14.15
CA ILE A 110 -12.84 1.02 -12.90
C ILE A 110 -11.33 1.24 -12.95
N THR A 111 -10.75 1.67 -11.83
CA THR A 111 -9.30 1.73 -11.68
C THR A 111 -8.81 0.78 -10.59
N ALA A 112 -7.65 0.16 -10.84
CA ALA A 112 -7.00 -0.76 -9.92
C ALA A 112 -5.53 -0.41 -9.73
N TYR A 113 -4.97 -0.71 -8.56
CA TYR A 113 -3.57 -0.44 -8.27
C TYR A 113 -2.65 -1.40 -9.03
N ASP A 114 -1.68 -0.84 -9.76
CA ASP A 114 -0.69 -1.59 -10.54
C ASP A 114 0.55 -1.90 -9.68
N ALA A 115 0.39 -2.84 -8.77
CA ALA A 115 1.49 -3.36 -7.97
C ALA A 115 1.24 -4.82 -7.56
N PRO A 116 2.28 -5.64 -7.36
CA PRO A 116 2.12 -7.04 -6.97
C PRO A 116 1.30 -7.26 -5.70
N ILE A 117 1.37 -6.32 -4.76
CA ILE A 117 0.63 -6.39 -3.49
C ILE A 117 -0.90 -6.33 -3.69
N TYR A 118 -1.38 -5.87 -4.83
CA TYR A 118 -2.81 -5.82 -5.15
C TYR A 118 -3.48 -7.19 -5.13
N ILE A 119 -2.71 -8.28 -5.22
CA ILE A 119 -3.24 -9.64 -5.04
C ILE A 119 -3.85 -9.83 -3.65
N ALA A 120 -3.40 -9.11 -2.63
CA ALA A 120 -3.98 -9.16 -1.30
C ALA A 120 -5.40 -8.54 -1.25
N ASP A 121 -5.70 -7.57 -2.13
CA ASP A 121 -7.06 -7.02 -2.26
C ASP A 121 -8.02 -8.07 -2.82
N ALA A 122 -7.58 -8.84 -3.83
CA ALA A 122 -8.33 -9.99 -4.33
C ALA A 122 -8.54 -11.05 -3.24
N ALA A 123 -7.53 -11.31 -2.41
CA ALA A 123 -7.63 -12.24 -1.30
C ALA A 123 -8.62 -11.78 -0.23
N VAL A 124 -8.66 -10.49 0.12
CA VAL A 124 -9.65 -9.92 1.06
C VAL A 124 -11.07 -10.10 0.52
N TYR A 125 -11.29 -9.85 -0.77
CA TYR A 125 -12.57 -10.10 -1.41
C TYR A 125 -12.98 -11.57 -1.30
N LEU A 126 -12.07 -12.49 -1.63
CA LEU A 126 -12.30 -13.94 -1.54
C LEU A 126 -12.51 -14.42 -0.10
N MET A 127 -11.88 -13.85 0.90
CA MET A 127 -12.12 -14.19 2.30
C MET A 127 -13.59 -14.03 2.69
N TYR A 128 -14.25 -13.03 2.13
CA TYR A 128 -15.66 -12.74 2.42
C TYR A 128 -16.61 -13.55 1.55
N HIS A 129 -16.36 -13.62 0.24
CA HIS A 129 -17.29 -14.21 -0.74
C HIS A 129 -17.07 -15.72 -0.94
N ASN A 130 -15.86 -16.23 -0.67
CA ASN A 130 -15.51 -17.65 -0.81
C ASN A 130 -14.83 -18.19 0.46
N PRO A 131 -15.54 -18.19 1.61
CA PRO A 131 -14.95 -18.59 2.90
C PRO A 131 -14.46 -20.04 2.92
N GLU A 132 -14.92 -20.90 1.99
CA GLU A 132 -14.43 -22.28 1.83
C GLU A 132 -12.95 -22.36 1.40
N LEU A 133 -12.38 -21.28 0.88
CA LEU A 133 -10.94 -21.22 0.58
C LEU A 133 -10.08 -21.17 1.86
N GLY A 134 -10.68 -20.85 3.02
CA GLY A 134 -9.99 -20.83 4.30
C GLY A 134 -8.83 -19.83 4.36
N ILE A 135 -8.93 -18.70 3.64
CA ILE A 135 -7.90 -17.63 3.70
C ILE A 135 -8.00 -16.96 5.06
N GLU A 136 -6.96 -17.10 5.90
CA GLU A 136 -6.87 -16.43 7.21
C GLU A 136 -6.03 -15.16 7.15
N ASN A 137 -5.04 -15.13 6.23
CA ASN A 137 -4.14 -14.00 6.05
C ASN A 137 -3.99 -13.69 4.56
N PRO A 138 -4.49 -12.53 4.07
CA PRO A 138 -4.43 -12.17 2.66
C PRO A 138 -3.00 -11.95 2.14
N TYR A 139 -2.02 -11.82 3.03
CA TYR A 139 -0.61 -11.64 2.70
C TYR A 139 0.21 -12.95 2.75
N ALA A 140 -0.42 -14.09 3.06
CA ALA A 140 0.25 -15.39 3.19
C ALA A 140 -0.62 -16.50 2.61
N LEU A 141 -0.85 -16.45 1.30
CA LEU A 141 -1.68 -17.40 0.56
C LEU A 141 -0.92 -18.70 0.28
N ASP A 142 -1.60 -19.83 0.39
CA ASP A 142 -1.13 -21.09 -0.18
C ASP A 142 -1.33 -21.12 -1.71
N GLU A 143 -0.87 -22.20 -2.36
CA GLU A 143 -0.94 -22.31 -3.83
C GLU A 143 -2.38 -22.29 -4.37
N THR A 144 -3.33 -22.89 -3.64
CA THR A 144 -4.75 -22.92 -4.04
C THR A 144 -5.39 -21.56 -3.90
N GLN A 145 -5.16 -20.91 -2.78
CA GLN A 145 -5.64 -19.56 -2.48
C GLN A 145 -5.04 -18.53 -3.45
N LEU A 146 -3.73 -18.66 -3.74
CA LEU A 146 -3.05 -17.82 -4.72
C LEU A 146 -3.65 -17.99 -6.11
N ALA A 147 -3.89 -19.22 -6.53
CA ALA A 147 -4.51 -19.52 -7.83
C ALA A 147 -5.90 -18.88 -7.95
N ALA A 148 -6.72 -18.98 -6.89
CA ALA A 148 -8.05 -18.35 -6.85
C ALA A 148 -7.97 -16.81 -6.94
N ALA A 149 -7.04 -16.18 -6.22
CA ALA A 149 -6.82 -14.74 -6.29
C ALA A 149 -6.36 -14.29 -7.69
N VAL A 150 -5.46 -15.05 -8.31
CA VAL A 150 -5.00 -14.79 -9.69
C VAL A 150 -6.14 -14.94 -10.70
N ASP A 151 -7.01 -15.91 -10.53
CA ASP A 151 -8.15 -16.10 -11.44
C ASP A 151 -9.19 -14.98 -11.28
N LEU A 152 -9.44 -14.50 -10.07
CA LEU A 152 -10.26 -13.32 -9.83
C LEU A 152 -9.66 -12.06 -10.48
N LEU A 153 -8.36 -11.83 -10.35
CA LEU A 153 -7.66 -10.72 -11.02
C LEU A 153 -7.76 -10.79 -12.55
N LYS A 154 -7.67 -11.99 -13.14
CA LYS A 154 -7.88 -12.18 -14.59
C LYS A 154 -9.30 -11.84 -15.02
N GLN A 155 -10.31 -12.19 -14.21
CA GLN A 155 -11.71 -11.81 -14.47
C GLN A 155 -11.88 -10.29 -14.38
N GLN A 156 -11.36 -9.68 -13.33
CA GLN A 156 -11.38 -8.23 -13.14
C GLN A 156 -10.73 -7.47 -14.30
N ASN A 157 -9.62 -7.99 -14.84
CA ASN A 157 -8.91 -7.34 -15.95
C ASN A 157 -9.80 -7.06 -17.18
N ALA A 158 -10.87 -7.83 -17.37
CA ALA A 158 -11.82 -7.61 -18.48
C ALA A 158 -12.69 -6.37 -18.29
N ILE A 159 -12.85 -5.88 -17.07
CA ILE A 159 -13.72 -4.74 -16.74
C ILE A 159 -12.92 -3.51 -16.26
N ILE A 160 -11.61 -3.62 -16.04
CA ILE A 160 -10.74 -2.49 -15.67
C ILE A 160 -10.61 -1.53 -16.85
N GLY A 161 -10.78 -0.24 -16.56
CA GLY A 161 -10.52 0.84 -17.52
C GLY A 161 -9.07 1.33 -17.44
N GLU A 162 -8.48 1.32 -16.25
CA GLU A 162 -7.14 1.84 -16.04
C GLU A 162 -6.45 1.15 -14.86
N TYR A 163 -5.17 0.81 -15.02
CA TYR A 163 -4.28 0.47 -13.93
C TYR A 163 -3.41 1.68 -13.57
N TRP A 164 -3.26 1.96 -12.27
CA TRP A 164 -2.49 3.10 -11.81
C TRP A 164 -1.33 2.71 -10.88
N SER A 165 -0.20 3.35 -11.10
CA SER A 165 0.96 3.34 -10.20
C SER A 165 1.46 4.78 -9.93
N ASP A 166 0.95 5.75 -10.71
CA ASP A 166 1.22 7.17 -10.53
C ASP A 166 0.03 7.85 -9.85
N PRO A 167 0.22 8.44 -8.64
CA PRO A 167 -0.85 9.13 -7.92
C PRO A 167 -1.47 10.31 -8.67
N VAL A 168 -0.67 11.05 -9.46
CA VAL A 168 -1.16 12.21 -10.22
C VAL A 168 -2.02 11.75 -11.38
N ALA A 169 -1.63 10.66 -12.05
CA ALA A 169 -2.43 10.06 -13.11
C ALA A 169 -3.79 9.58 -12.57
N GLN A 170 -3.81 8.91 -11.43
CA GLN A 170 -5.05 8.46 -10.79
C GLN A 170 -5.99 9.63 -10.45
N ILE A 171 -5.46 10.68 -9.79
CA ILE A 171 -6.25 11.88 -9.47
C ILE A 171 -6.85 12.49 -10.75
N THR A 172 -6.03 12.61 -11.79
CA THR A 172 -6.45 13.19 -13.07
C THR A 172 -7.55 12.36 -13.73
N SER A 173 -7.44 11.04 -13.67
CA SER A 173 -8.43 10.11 -14.23
C SER A 173 -9.80 10.24 -13.53
N PHE A 174 -9.81 10.29 -12.19
CA PHE A 174 -11.05 10.50 -11.43
C PHE A 174 -11.65 11.89 -11.67
N VAL A 175 -10.86 12.95 -11.62
CA VAL A 175 -11.34 14.32 -11.84
C VAL A 175 -11.86 14.50 -13.27
N GLY A 176 -11.20 13.86 -14.24
CA GLY A 176 -11.61 13.88 -15.66
C GLY A 176 -12.81 12.98 -15.99
N GLY A 177 -13.27 12.13 -15.04
CA GLY A 177 -14.37 11.19 -15.25
C GLY A 177 -14.04 9.99 -16.15
N ASN A 178 -12.76 9.73 -16.40
CA ASN A 178 -12.30 8.53 -17.10
C ASN A 178 -12.50 7.29 -16.23
N THR A 179 -12.26 7.43 -14.93
CA THR A 179 -12.60 6.42 -13.91
C THR A 179 -13.64 6.99 -12.95
N VAL A 180 -14.50 6.13 -12.43
CA VAL A 180 -15.59 6.52 -11.53
C VAL A 180 -15.58 5.76 -10.21
N VAL A 181 -14.89 4.61 -10.17
CA VAL A 181 -14.79 3.75 -8.98
C VAL A 181 -13.48 2.96 -9.03
N GLY A 182 -12.90 2.65 -7.87
CA GLY A 182 -11.71 1.80 -7.79
C GLY A 182 -10.90 2.00 -6.53
N THR A 183 -9.75 1.34 -6.47
CA THR A 183 -8.86 1.43 -5.31
C THR A 183 -8.15 2.77 -5.26
N SER A 184 -8.04 3.33 -4.05
CA SER A 184 -7.35 4.60 -3.81
C SER A 184 -6.92 4.74 -2.36
N TRP A 185 -6.21 5.82 -2.09
CA TRP A 185 -5.86 6.25 -0.75
C TRP A 185 -6.59 7.55 -0.41
N GLU A 186 -7.05 7.69 0.83
CA GLU A 186 -7.75 8.89 1.28
C GLU A 186 -6.95 10.19 1.00
N VAL A 187 -5.63 10.12 1.04
CA VAL A 187 -4.77 11.26 0.72
C VAL A 187 -4.92 11.71 -0.73
N LEU A 188 -5.07 10.78 -1.68
CA LEU A 188 -5.25 11.10 -3.11
C LEU A 188 -6.62 11.73 -3.35
N ARG A 189 -7.66 11.20 -2.70
CA ARG A 189 -8.99 11.81 -2.72
C ARG A 189 -8.95 13.26 -2.22
N LYS A 190 -8.21 13.55 -1.14
CA LYS A 190 -8.05 14.92 -0.62
C LYS A 190 -7.32 15.82 -1.60
N PHE A 191 -6.27 15.34 -2.26
CA PHE A 191 -5.55 16.11 -3.27
C PHE A 191 -6.35 16.36 -4.54
N ALA A 192 -7.30 15.49 -4.88
CA ALA A 192 -8.21 15.72 -5.99
C ALA A 192 -9.07 16.96 -5.82
N ALA A 193 -9.27 17.42 -4.58
CA ALA A 193 -10.02 18.64 -4.22
C ALA A 193 -11.43 18.70 -4.87
N SER A 194 -12.06 17.55 -5.06
CA SER A 194 -13.37 17.41 -5.69
C SER A 194 -14.41 16.98 -4.65
N GLU A 195 -15.51 17.69 -4.52
CA GLU A 195 -16.54 17.43 -3.52
C GLU A 195 -17.34 16.16 -3.78
N ASN A 196 -17.45 15.73 -5.03
CA ASN A 196 -18.17 14.52 -5.45
C ASN A 196 -17.30 13.25 -5.43
N LEU A 197 -15.98 13.37 -5.24
CA LEU A 197 -15.11 12.22 -5.00
C LEU A 197 -15.09 11.88 -3.51
N LYS A 198 -15.47 10.68 -3.20
CA LYS A 198 -15.56 10.14 -1.82
C LYS A 198 -14.79 8.83 -1.73
N THR A 199 -14.55 8.41 -0.50
CA THR A 199 -14.02 7.09 -0.19
C THR A 199 -14.94 6.38 0.79
N THR A 200 -14.99 5.05 0.71
CA THR A 200 -15.70 4.18 1.65
C THR A 200 -14.85 2.96 1.97
N LEU A 201 -15.14 2.34 3.11
CA LEU A 201 -14.64 1.02 3.48
C LEU A 201 -15.78 0.03 3.28
N PRO A 202 -15.72 -0.83 2.26
CA PRO A 202 -16.76 -1.84 2.00
C PRO A 202 -16.86 -2.90 3.09
N VAL A 203 -17.94 -3.68 3.04
CA VAL A 203 -18.27 -4.71 4.06
C VAL A 203 -17.21 -5.80 4.19
N GLU A 204 -16.48 -6.11 3.12
CA GLU A 204 -15.40 -7.09 3.10
C GLU A 204 -14.16 -6.60 3.86
N GLY A 205 -14.11 -5.32 4.19
CA GLY A 205 -12.91 -4.68 4.70
C GLY A 205 -11.97 -4.24 3.59
N SER A 206 -10.71 -4.01 3.92
CA SER A 206 -9.67 -3.63 2.94
C SER A 206 -8.29 -4.07 3.40
N THR A 207 -7.37 -4.13 2.45
CA THR A 207 -5.94 -4.15 2.75
C THR A 207 -5.49 -2.81 3.32
N GLY A 208 -4.28 -2.78 3.87
CA GLY A 208 -3.66 -1.57 4.39
C GLY A 208 -2.22 -1.45 3.95
N TRP A 209 -1.70 -0.24 4.02
CA TRP A 209 -0.30 0.05 3.84
C TRP A 209 0.32 0.58 5.12
N TYR A 210 1.62 0.37 5.25
CA TYR A 210 2.43 0.81 6.37
C TYR A 210 3.82 1.14 5.84
N ASP A 211 4.23 2.38 5.97
CA ASP A 211 5.52 2.85 5.48
C ASP A 211 6.48 3.12 6.62
N ALA A 212 7.73 2.77 6.42
CA ALA A 212 8.80 3.00 7.37
C ALA A 212 10.08 3.50 6.69
N TRP A 213 10.87 4.30 7.40
CA TRP A 213 12.24 4.62 7.04
C TRP A 213 13.15 3.45 7.36
N LEU A 214 13.93 2.99 6.39
CA LEU A 214 14.95 1.96 6.56
C LEU A 214 16.33 2.51 6.14
N VAL A 215 17.38 2.01 6.77
CA VAL A 215 18.76 2.46 6.55
C VAL A 215 19.53 1.41 5.78
N SER A 216 20.21 1.83 4.71
CA SER A 216 21.09 0.97 3.91
C SER A 216 22.13 0.27 4.77
N SER A 217 22.36 -1.02 4.52
CA SER A 217 23.39 -1.80 5.22
C SER A 217 24.82 -1.34 4.87
N SER A 218 25.00 -0.61 3.76
CA SER A 218 26.29 -0.14 3.25
C SER A 218 26.53 1.37 3.39
N THR A 219 25.59 2.11 4.00
CA THR A 219 25.71 3.57 4.08
C THR A 219 26.91 4.03 4.93
N PRO A 220 27.73 4.96 4.43
CA PRO A 220 28.72 5.64 5.26
C PRO A 220 28.10 6.77 6.12
N ASN A 221 26.84 7.15 5.88
CA ASN A 221 26.18 8.33 6.43
C ASN A 221 25.15 7.97 7.53
N VAL A 222 25.39 6.90 8.28
CA VAL A 222 24.44 6.36 9.26
C VAL A 222 23.95 7.40 10.28
N ASN A 223 24.83 8.29 10.75
CA ASN A 223 24.46 9.35 11.70
C ASN A 223 23.47 10.35 11.11
N CYS A 224 23.60 10.69 9.83
CA CYS A 224 22.65 11.56 9.14
C CYS A 224 21.30 10.86 8.96
N ALA A 225 21.31 9.56 8.69
CA ALA A 225 20.09 8.74 8.60
C ALA A 225 19.33 8.74 9.93
N TYR A 226 19.99 8.51 11.04
CA TYR A 226 19.39 8.56 12.37
C TYR A 226 18.84 9.94 12.72
N ALA A 227 19.59 11.00 12.45
CA ALA A 227 19.13 12.37 12.66
C ALA A 227 17.88 12.70 11.83
N TRP A 228 17.80 12.19 10.61
CA TRP A 228 16.63 12.33 9.76
C TRP A 228 15.41 11.59 10.34
N MET A 229 15.59 10.34 10.73
CA MET A 229 14.51 9.53 11.32
C MET A 229 14.01 10.14 12.63
N ASP A 230 14.91 10.60 13.50
CA ASP A 230 14.52 11.28 14.73
C ASP A 230 13.75 12.58 14.47
N TYR A 231 14.18 13.36 13.48
CA TYR A 231 13.50 14.58 13.08
C TYR A 231 12.09 14.33 12.53
N THR A 232 11.93 13.27 11.72
CA THR A 232 10.63 12.95 11.08
C THR A 232 9.68 12.17 11.99
N SER A 233 10.13 11.73 13.17
CA SER A 233 9.31 11.04 14.17
C SER A 233 8.51 11.98 15.09
N ARG A 234 8.63 13.30 14.91
CA ARG A 234 7.96 14.33 15.73
C ARG A 234 6.51 14.55 15.34
#